data_e5a6308082dd24e564e02a50779f6b79
#
_entry.id   e5a6308082dd24e564e02a50779f6b79
#
_cell.length_a   1.000
_cell.length_b   1.000
_cell.length_c   1.000
_cell.angle_alpha   90.00
_cell.angle_beta   90.00
_cell.angle_gamma   90.00
#
_symmetry.space_group_name_H-M   'P 1'
#
loop_
_entity.id
_entity.type
_entity.pdbx_description
1 polymer ?
#
loop_
_entity_poly.entity_id
_entity_poly.type
_entity_poly.pdbx_seq_one_letter_code
_entity_poly.pdbx_strand_id
1 'polypeptide(L)'
;MASDSIDTINQIHWVTNLRIRKFEMRDTDSVIRLANDYALFDGPINEEDLKVTHTFPEGFIVAEEDHDIIGFTLGYFRDIPTAVLDTWGVSKVATIELLVVNPKYRKKGIGKLLLESLIDTFRQSGTNMIGLTCPIEAENARQLYEKLGFEISAYHMRKRLD
;
A
#
# COMPACT_ATOMS: atom_id res chain seq x y z
N MET A 1 16.78 13.43 -8.50
CA MET A 1 15.59 13.05 -7.70
C MET A 1 15.68 11.66 -7.05
N ALA A 2 16.77 10.94 -7.17
CA ALA A 2 16.99 9.67 -6.45
C ALA A 2 17.66 9.83 -5.06
N SER A 3 17.97 11.06 -4.65
CA SER A 3 18.70 11.33 -3.40
C SER A 3 17.83 11.34 -2.14
N ASP A 4 16.53 11.71 -2.27
CA ASP A 4 15.66 11.88 -1.10
C ASP A 4 15.28 10.54 -0.42
N SER A 5 15.23 9.45 -1.19
CA SER A 5 14.91 8.12 -0.65
C SER A 5 16.06 7.53 0.17
N ILE A 6 17.30 7.84 -0.18
CA ILE A 6 18.49 7.37 0.53
C ILE A 6 18.67 8.13 1.85
N ASP A 7 18.36 9.44 1.86
CA ASP A 7 18.44 10.25 3.08
C ASP A 7 17.37 9.85 4.10
N THR A 8 16.19 9.39 3.66
CA THR A 8 15.12 8.91 4.56
C THR A 8 15.50 7.60 5.24
N ILE A 9 16.19 6.69 4.54
CA ILE A 9 16.68 5.43 5.12
C ILE A 9 17.75 5.71 6.20
N ASN A 10 18.62 6.67 6.00
CA ASN A 10 19.67 7.05 6.96
C ASN A 10 19.14 7.71 8.23
N GLN A 11 17.89 8.19 8.27
CA GLN A 11 17.27 8.76 9.46
C GLN A 11 16.59 7.72 10.37
N ILE A 12 16.47 6.46 9.92
CA ILE A 12 15.86 5.37 10.69
C ILE A 12 16.95 4.65 11.51
N HIS A 13 17.51 5.34 12.50
CA HIS A 13 18.64 4.83 13.32
C HIS A 13 18.34 3.61 14.22
N TRP A 14 17.08 3.15 14.29
CA TRP A 14 16.68 2.02 15.16
C TRP A 14 16.32 0.75 14.37
N VAL A 15 16.41 0.78 13.05
CA VAL A 15 16.19 -0.38 12.19
C VAL A 15 17.53 -0.76 11.59
N THR A 16 18.15 -1.80 12.10
CA THR A 16 19.54 -2.14 11.78
C THR A 16 19.72 -2.77 10.40
N ASN A 17 18.67 -3.43 9.85
CA ASN A 17 18.72 -4.12 8.56
C ASN A 17 17.38 -4.01 7.81
N LEU A 18 16.78 -2.80 7.74
CA LEU A 18 15.55 -2.58 6.99
C LEU A 18 15.80 -2.71 5.48
N ARG A 19 14.98 -3.53 4.83
CA ARG A 19 14.95 -3.71 3.38
C ARG A 19 13.52 -3.53 2.87
N ILE A 20 13.34 -2.65 1.91
CA ILE A 20 12.10 -2.55 1.13
C ILE A 20 12.34 -3.32 -0.17
N ARG A 21 11.54 -4.35 -0.41
CA ARG A 21 11.70 -5.23 -1.57
C ARG A 21 10.35 -5.76 -2.08
N LYS A 22 10.37 -6.36 -3.24
CA LYS A 22 9.20 -7.08 -3.76
C LYS A 22 8.87 -8.27 -2.88
N PHE A 23 7.58 -8.58 -2.81
CA PHE A 23 7.06 -9.80 -2.19
C PHE A 23 7.61 -11.04 -2.91
N GLU A 24 7.89 -12.08 -2.14
CA GLU A 24 8.24 -13.42 -2.60
C GLU A 24 7.28 -14.44 -1.98
N MET A 25 7.07 -15.57 -2.64
CA MET A 25 6.12 -16.60 -2.14
C MET A 25 6.43 -17.08 -0.73
N ARG A 26 7.68 -17.04 -0.31
CA ARG A 26 8.08 -17.38 1.08
C ARG A 26 7.54 -16.43 2.14
N ASP A 27 7.08 -15.24 1.73
CA ASP A 27 6.55 -14.21 2.64
C ASP A 27 5.05 -14.41 2.93
N THR A 28 4.38 -15.32 2.21
CA THR A 28 2.92 -15.49 2.22
C THR A 28 2.36 -15.62 3.63
N ASP A 29 2.86 -16.54 4.42
CA ASP A 29 2.36 -16.77 5.79
C ASP A 29 2.53 -15.55 6.70
N SER A 30 3.66 -14.84 6.56
CA SER A 30 3.95 -13.64 7.34
C SER A 30 3.04 -12.48 6.96
N VAL A 31 2.77 -12.31 5.67
CA VAL A 31 1.86 -11.28 5.13
C VAL A 31 0.42 -11.56 5.58
N ILE A 32 -0.07 -12.79 5.42
CA ILE A 32 -1.42 -13.18 5.85
C ILE A 32 -1.60 -12.94 7.35
N ARG A 33 -0.63 -13.33 8.16
CA ARG A 33 -0.65 -13.10 9.62
C ARG A 33 -0.71 -11.61 9.94
N LEU A 34 0.17 -10.79 9.35
CA LEU A 34 0.17 -9.34 9.54
C LEU A 34 -1.16 -8.71 9.13
N ALA A 35 -1.72 -9.15 8.00
CA ALA A 35 -3.01 -8.66 7.53
C ALA A 35 -4.12 -8.99 8.51
N ASN A 36 -4.23 -10.24 8.94
CA ASN A 36 -5.27 -10.69 9.87
C ASN A 36 -5.14 -10.08 11.27
N ASP A 37 -3.90 -9.83 11.72
CA ASP A 37 -3.67 -9.25 13.04
C ASP A 37 -3.91 -7.72 13.07
N TYR A 38 -3.66 -7.00 11.97
CA TYR A 38 -3.53 -5.55 12.03
C TYR A 38 -4.25 -4.76 10.93
N ALA A 39 -4.76 -5.41 9.89
CA ALA A 39 -5.54 -4.71 8.87
C ALA A 39 -6.99 -4.55 9.29
N LEU A 40 -7.62 -3.46 8.85
CA LEU A 40 -9.04 -3.21 9.07
C LEU A 40 -9.82 -3.77 7.88
N PHE A 41 -10.29 -5.02 8.01
CA PHE A 41 -11.09 -5.71 7.01
C PHE A 41 -12.40 -6.21 7.58
N ASP A 42 -13.33 -6.49 6.66
CA ASP A 42 -14.61 -7.11 6.98
C ASP A 42 -14.52 -8.64 7.20
N GLY A 43 -13.33 -9.25 7.12
CA GLY A 43 -13.12 -10.67 7.33
C GLY A 43 -11.64 -11.08 7.23
N PRO A 44 -11.31 -12.35 7.55
CA PRO A 44 -9.94 -12.83 7.48
C PRO A 44 -9.45 -12.93 6.03
N ILE A 45 -8.18 -12.58 5.82
CA ILE A 45 -7.47 -12.73 4.54
C ILE A 45 -6.83 -14.10 4.46
N ASN A 46 -6.82 -14.67 3.28
CA ASN A 46 -6.17 -15.93 2.95
C ASN A 46 -5.36 -15.79 1.63
N GLU A 47 -4.73 -16.88 1.18
CA GLU A 47 -3.91 -16.87 -0.04
C GLU A 47 -4.70 -16.48 -1.30
N GLU A 48 -6.00 -16.81 -1.37
CA GLU A 48 -6.85 -16.47 -2.52
C GLU A 48 -6.97 -14.97 -2.69
N ASP A 49 -7.06 -14.23 -1.58
CA ASP A 49 -7.17 -12.78 -1.58
C ASP A 49 -5.89 -12.09 -2.09
N LEU A 50 -4.75 -12.79 -2.00
CA LEU A 50 -3.48 -12.30 -2.51
C LEU A 50 -3.30 -12.53 -4.02
N LYS A 51 -4.14 -13.32 -4.67
CA LYS A 51 -4.03 -13.61 -6.12
C LYS A 51 -4.21 -12.40 -7.01
N VAL A 52 -4.88 -11.37 -6.55
CA VAL A 52 -4.97 -10.08 -7.26
C VAL A 52 -3.59 -9.54 -7.63
N THR A 53 -2.57 -9.88 -6.87
CA THR A 53 -1.18 -9.47 -7.10
C THR A 53 -0.55 -10.19 -8.29
N HIS A 54 -1.10 -11.31 -8.75
CA HIS A 54 -0.57 -12.04 -9.90
C HIS A 54 -0.68 -11.27 -11.22
N THR A 55 -1.62 -10.33 -11.30
CA THR A 55 -1.77 -9.45 -12.47
C THR A 55 -0.73 -8.34 -12.51
N PHE A 56 -0.16 -7.99 -11.36
CA PHE A 56 0.89 -6.99 -11.23
C PHE A 56 1.79 -7.32 -10.02
N PRO A 57 2.69 -8.31 -10.15
CA PRO A 57 3.56 -8.74 -9.05
C PRO A 57 4.45 -7.63 -8.48
N GLU A 58 4.82 -6.65 -9.31
CA GLU A 58 5.59 -5.48 -8.91
C GLU A 58 4.86 -4.59 -7.91
N GLY A 59 3.54 -4.66 -7.87
CA GLY A 59 2.68 -3.91 -6.95
C GLY A 59 2.59 -4.51 -5.55
N PHE A 60 3.35 -5.57 -5.25
CA PHE A 60 3.39 -6.16 -3.93
C PHE A 60 4.78 -5.97 -3.30
N ILE A 61 4.86 -5.13 -2.28
CA ILE A 61 6.10 -4.68 -1.67
C ILE A 61 6.06 -4.97 -0.17
N VAL A 62 7.16 -5.50 0.36
CA VAL A 62 7.33 -5.83 1.77
C VAL A 62 8.45 -5.01 2.39
N ALA A 63 8.31 -4.75 3.69
CA ALA A 63 9.37 -4.26 4.55
C ALA A 63 9.87 -5.42 5.42
N GLU A 64 11.14 -5.75 5.27
CA GLU A 64 11.83 -6.81 5.99
C GLU A 64 12.86 -6.21 6.93
N GLU A 65 12.90 -6.66 8.18
CA GLU A 65 13.95 -6.37 9.16
C GLU A 65 14.44 -7.70 9.74
N ASP A 66 15.75 -7.95 9.66
CA ASP A 66 16.39 -9.16 10.19
C ASP A 66 15.67 -10.48 9.79
N HIS A 67 15.22 -10.55 8.52
CA HIS A 67 14.46 -11.66 7.92
C HIS A 67 12.98 -11.76 8.34
N ASP A 68 12.50 -10.88 9.20
CA ASP A 68 11.08 -10.80 9.56
C ASP A 68 10.34 -9.77 8.70
N ILE A 69 9.16 -10.11 8.20
CA ILE A 69 8.27 -9.18 7.51
C ILE A 69 7.56 -8.34 8.56
N ILE A 70 7.88 -7.04 8.59
CA ILE A 70 7.34 -6.08 9.56
C ILE A 70 6.25 -5.17 9.00
N GLY A 71 6.05 -5.21 7.69
CA GLY A 71 4.99 -4.47 7.00
C GLY A 71 4.95 -4.81 5.53
N PHE A 72 3.86 -4.44 4.87
CA PHE A 72 3.71 -4.59 3.43
C PHE A 72 2.69 -3.60 2.88
N THR A 73 2.74 -3.42 1.58
CA THR A 73 1.70 -2.76 0.80
C THR A 73 1.47 -3.51 -0.49
N LEU A 74 0.24 -3.49 -0.98
CA LEU A 74 -0.07 -4.04 -2.28
C LEU A 74 -1.05 -3.16 -3.02
N GLY A 75 -0.94 -3.19 -4.34
CA GLY A 75 -1.84 -2.51 -5.23
C GLY A 75 -1.79 -3.11 -6.63
N TYR A 76 -2.75 -2.73 -7.45
CA TYR A 76 -2.93 -3.26 -8.79
C TYR A 76 -3.56 -2.22 -9.71
N PHE A 77 -3.56 -2.49 -11.03
CA PHE A 77 -4.22 -1.64 -12.01
C PHE A 77 -5.72 -1.90 -12.01
N ARG A 78 -6.47 -0.82 -12.13
CA ARG A 78 -7.92 -0.90 -12.30
C ARG A 78 -8.28 -1.01 -13.79
N ASP A 79 -9.20 -1.90 -14.10
CA ASP A 79 -9.85 -1.94 -15.41
C ASP A 79 -10.95 -0.87 -15.43
N ILE A 80 -10.69 0.25 -16.09
CA ILE A 80 -11.57 1.40 -16.18
C ILE A 80 -11.93 1.62 -17.65
N PRO A 81 -13.22 1.75 -18.01
CA PRO A 81 -13.61 2.06 -19.38
C PRO A 81 -12.95 3.34 -19.90
N THR A 82 -12.50 3.32 -21.15
CA THR A 82 -11.80 4.45 -21.79
C THR A 82 -12.58 5.76 -21.69
N ALA A 83 -13.90 5.72 -21.90
CA ALA A 83 -14.73 6.92 -21.78
C ALA A 83 -14.70 7.56 -20.37
N VAL A 84 -14.49 6.77 -19.33
CA VAL A 84 -14.34 7.27 -17.95
C VAL A 84 -12.94 7.86 -17.76
N LEU A 85 -11.90 7.18 -18.27
CA LEU A 85 -10.53 7.69 -18.24
C LEU A 85 -10.44 9.05 -18.94
N ASP A 86 -11.06 9.19 -20.11
CA ASP A 86 -11.11 10.42 -20.88
C ASP A 86 -11.80 11.56 -20.06
N THR A 87 -12.88 11.23 -19.36
CA THR A 87 -13.59 12.17 -18.49
C THR A 87 -12.72 12.65 -17.34
N TRP A 88 -11.89 11.78 -16.80
CA TRP A 88 -10.95 12.11 -15.71
C TRP A 88 -9.66 12.75 -16.21
N GLY A 89 -9.41 12.78 -17.51
CA GLY A 89 -8.17 13.28 -18.10
C GLY A 89 -6.96 12.43 -17.76
N VAL A 90 -7.14 11.13 -17.58
CA VAL A 90 -6.09 10.17 -17.22
C VAL A 90 -6.06 8.99 -18.18
N SER A 91 -4.93 8.31 -18.27
CA SER A 91 -4.77 7.17 -19.18
C SER A 91 -4.69 5.83 -18.46
N LYS A 92 -4.28 5.81 -17.21
CA LYS A 92 -4.09 4.58 -16.44
C LYS A 92 -4.27 4.84 -14.94
N VAL A 93 -5.08 3.99 -14.33
CA VAL A 93 -5.44 4.10 -12.92
C VAL A 93 -4.98 2.86 -12.16
N ALA A 94 -4.38 3.08 -11.00
CA ALA A 94 -4.07 2.04 -10.03
C ALA A 94 -4.85 2.23 -8.74
N THR A 95 -4.92 1.19 -7.94
CA THR A 95 -5.41 1.27 -6.56
C THR A 95 -4.38 0.70 -5.60
N ILE A 96 -4.27 1.34 -4.44
CA ILE A 96 -3.61 0.76 -3.28
C ILE A 96 -4.68 0.04 -2.48
N GLU A 97 -4.55 -1.28 -2.39
CA GLU A 97 -5.53 -2.13 -1.70
C GLU A 97 -5.23 -2.22 -0.22
N LEU A 98 -3.95 -2.38 0.13
CA LEU A 98 -3.49 -2.58 1.47
C LEU A 98 -2.23 -1.82 1.81
N LEU A 99 -2.18 -1.33 3.03
CA LEU A 99 -0.97 -0.93 3.73
C LEU A 99 -1.04 -1.44 5.17
N VAL A 100 -0.14 -2.31 5.54
CA VAL A 100 -0.07 -2.86 6.90
C VAL A 100 1.34 -2.70 7.44
N VAL A 101 1.46 -2.17 8.64
CA VAL A 101 2.72 -2.09 9.38
C VAL A 101 2.48 -2.62 10.79
N ASN A 102 3.30 -3.56 11.22
CA ASN A 102 3.27 -4.08 12.58
C ASN A 102 3.34 -2.90 13.59
N PRO A 103 2.43 -2.82 14.56
CA PRO A 103 2.34 -1.72 15.52
C PRO A 103 3.66 -1.34 16.20
N LYS A 104 4.53 -2.32 16.47
CA LYS A 104 5.86 -2.10 17.07
C LYS A 104 6.78 -1.24 16.20
N TYR A 105 6.51 -1.18 14.90
CA TYR A 105 7.32 -0.48 13.90
C TYR A 105 6.62 0.75 13.32
N ARG A 106 5.43 1.08 13.80
CA ARG A 106 4.68 2.28 13.37
C ARG A 106 5.38 3.56 13.82
N LYS A 107 5.05 4.68 13.17
CA LYS A 107 5.62 6.02 13.41
C LYS A 107 7.15 6.10 13.22
N LYS A 108 7.73 5.13 12.52
CA LYS A 108 9.15 5.04 12.18
C LYS A 108 9.42 5.24 10.68
N GLY A 109 8.44 5.71 9.92
CA GLY A 109 8.58 5.97 8.49
C GLY A 109 8.39 4.74 7.59
N ILE A 110 8.18 3.53 8.13
CA ILE A 110 8.04 2.28 7.34
C ILE A 110 6.88 2.38 6.35
N GLY A 111 5.70 2.83 6.81
CA GLY A 111 4.54 2.99 5.95
C GLY A 111 4.76 3.98 4.80
N LYS A 112 5.49 5.07 5.07
CA LYS A 112 5.88 6.05 4.06
C LYS A 112 6.78 5.40 3.01
N LEU A 113 7.83 4.68 3.41
CA LEU A 113 8.76 4.02 2.49
C LEU A 113 8.05 2.98 1.60
N LEU A 114 7.15 2.18 2.18
CA LEU A 114 6.34 1.21 1.44
C LEU A 114 5.48 1.91 0.38
N LEU A 115 4.77 2.96 0.75
CA LEU A 115 3.90 3.70 -0.16
C LEU A 115 4.68 4.43 -1.25
N GLU A 116 5.78 5.10 -0.92
CA GLU A 116 6.65 5.76 -1.91
C GLU A 116 7.18 4.76 -2.94
N SER A 117 7.64 3.59 -2.47
CA SER A 117 8.09 2.51 -3.36
C SER A 117 6.98 2.02 -4.30
N LEU A 118 5.76 1.83 -3.78
CA LEU A 118 4.61 1.41 -4.60
C LEU A 118 4.18 2.50 -5.58
N ILE A 119 4.10 3.76 -5.15
CA ILE A 119 3.78 4.91 -6.00
C ILE A 119 4.79 5.04 -7.14
N ASP A 120 6.07 4.89 -6.85
CA ASP A 120 7.11 4.94 -7.88
C ASP A 120 7.00 3.78 -8.86
N THR A 121 6.67 2.58 -8.38
CA THR A 121 6.41 1.41 -9.23
C THR A 121 5.24 1.67 -10.18
N PHE A 122 4.14 2.24 -9.69
CA PHE A 122 3.01 2.63 -10.53
C PHE A 122 3.39 3.73 -11.53
N ARG A 123 4.12 4.75 -11.11
CA ARG A 123 4.57 5.85 -11.98
C ARG A 123 5.44 5.32 -13.13
N GLN A 124 6.38 4.43 -12.85
CA GLN A 124 7.24 3.79 -13.85
C GLN A 124 6.43 2.94 -14.84
N SER A 125 5.28 2.42 -14.42
CA SER A 125 4.36 1.66 -15.27
C SER A 125 3.39 2.55 -16.08
N GLY A 126 3.55 3.88 -16.06
CA GLY A 126 2.73 4.83 -16.80
C GLY A 126 1.41 5.18 -16.13
N THR A 127 1.23 4.84 -14.85
CA THR A 127 0.05 5.23 -14.07
C THR A 127 0.10 6.72 -13.78
N ASN A 128 -1.02 7.40 -13.97
CA ASN A 128 -1.15 8.83 -13.72
C ASN A 128 -2.32 9.20 -12.77
N MET A 129 -2.99 8.20 -12.23
CA MET A 129 -3.90 8.37 -11.10
C MET A 129 -3.87 7.12 -10.20
N ILE A 130 -3.80 7.35 -8.88
CA ILE A 130 -3.85 6.30 -7.88
C ILE A 130 -4.97 6.60 -6.91
N GLY A 131 -5.85 5.62 -6.69
CA GLY A 131 -6.92 5.69 -5.69
C GLY A 131 -6.68 4.70 -4.55
N LEU A 132 -7.34 4.95 -3.44
CA LEU A 132 -7.42 4.03 -2.30
C LEU A 132 -8.71 4.27 -1.52
N THR A 133 -9.10 3.30 -0.71
CA THR A 133 -10.14 3.46 0.29
C THR A 133 -9.48 3.46 1.66
N CYS A 134 -9.74 4.49 2.46
CA CYS A 134 -9.24 4.60 3.81
C CYS A 134 -10.41 4.50 4.80
N PRO A 135 -10.45 3.47 5.67
CA PRO A 135 -11.45 3.38 6.71
C PRO A 135 -11.41 4.63 7.62
N ILE A 136 -12.57 5.09 8.06
CA ILE A 136 -12.67 6.29 8.89
C ILE A 136 -11.91 6.16 10.22
N GLU A 137 -11.78 4.93 10.71
CA GLU A 137 -11.06 4.58 11.93
C GLU A 137 -9.53 4.62 11.76
N ALA A 138 -9.04 4.59 10.50
CA ALA A 138 -7.62 4.56 10.17
C ALA A 138 -7.00 5.97 10.08
N GLU A 139 -7.20 6.81 11.10
CA GLU A 139 -6.77 8.21 11.08
C GLU A 139 -5.27 8.39 10.82
N ASN A 140 -4.42 7.56 11.42
CA ASN A 140 -2.97 7.63 11.21
C ASN A 140 -2.59 7.33 9.75
N ALA A 141 -3.29 6.37 9.11
CA ALA A 141 -3.09 6.06 7.70
C ALA A 141 -3.57 7.22 6.82
N ARG A 142 -4.74 7.81 7.11
CA ARG A 142 -5.27 8.97 6.42
C ARG A 142 -4.28 10.14 6.42
N GLN A 143 -3.72 10.48 7.59
CA GLN A 143 -2.72 11.54 7.72
C GLN A 143 -1.46 11.25 6.88
N LEU A 144 -1.05 9.98 6.78
CA LEU A 144 0.07 9.59 5.92
C LEU A 144 -0.27 9.77 4.44
N TYR A 145 -1.46 9.36 4.00
CA TYR A 145 -1.92 9.55 2.63
C TYR A 145 -2.00 11.03 2.25
N GLU A 146 -2.57 11.87 3.12
CA GLU A 146 -2.65 13.32 2.91
C GLU A 146 -1.25 13.96 2.77
N LYS A 147 -0.27 13.53 3.59
CA LYS A 147 1.14 13.97 3.47
C LYS A 147 1.80 13.55 2.16
N LEU A 148 1.34 12.46 1.56
CA LEU A 148 1.80 11.98 0.24
C LEU A 148 1.02 12.58 -0.93
N GLY A 149 0.11 13.52 -0.67
CA GLY A 149 -0.64 14.26 -1.67
C GLY A 149 -1.95 13.60 -2.10
N PHE A 150 -2.44 12.59 -1.36
CA PHE A 150 -3.79 12.07 -1.58
C PHE A 150 -4.84 13.04 -1.03
N GLU A 151 -5.92 13.19 -1.78
CA GLU A 151 -7.05 14.06 -1.43
C GLU A 151 -8.34 13.23 -1.33
N ILE A 152 -9.25 13.65 -0.46
CA ILE A 152 -10.56 13.03 -0.36
C ILE A 152 -11.39 13.40 -1.61
N SER A 153 -11.78 12.38 -2.38
CA SER A 153 -12.56 12.58 -3.62
C SER A 153 -14.01 12.12 -3.49
N ALA A 154 -14.33 11.28 -2.51
CA ALA A 154 -15.68 10.77 -2.29
C ALA A 154 -15.89 10.29 -0.85
N TYR A 155 -17.15 10.21 -0.45
CA TYR A 155 -17.57 9.55 0.79
C TYR A 155 -18.30 8.26 0.46
N HIS A 156 -17.92 7.14 1.07
CA HIS A 156 -18.68 5.90 1.03
C HIS A 156 -19.72 5.93 2.14
N MET A 157 -21.00 5.92 1.76
CA MET A 157 -22.13 5.94 2.68
C MET A 157 -22.90 4.63 2.61
N ARG A 158 -23.34 4.11 3.75
CA ARG A 158 -24.12 2.87 3.83
C ARG A 158 -25.30 3.02 4.80
N LYS A 159 -26.40 2.33 4.48
CA LYS A 159 -27.58 2.21 5.33
C LYS A 159 -27.90 0.73 5.48
N ARG A 160 -28.05 0.27 6.73
CA ARG A 160 -28.62 -1.06 6.99
C ARG A 160 -30.13 -0.98 6.78
N LEU A 161 -30.70 -1.97 6.10
CA LEU A 161 -32.14 -2.16 5.97
C LEU A 161 -32.53 -3.30 6.89
N ASP A 162 -33.52 -3.05 7.75
CA ASP A 162 -34.08 -4.04 8.69
C ASP A 162 -35.05 -4.96 7.95
#